data_7cdc1efd85c07c7a44bffae07dfdc222
#
_entry.id   7cdc1efd85c07c7a44bffae07dfdc222
#
_cell.length_a   1.000
_cell.length_b   1.000
_cell.length_c   1.000
_cell.angle_alpha   90.00
_cell.angle_beta   90.00
_cell.angle_gamma   90.00
#
_symmetry.space_group_name_H-M   'P 1'
#
loop_
_entity.id
_entity.type
_entity.pdbx_description
1 polymer ?
#
loop_
_entity_poly.entity_id
_entity_poly.type
_entity_poly.pdbx_seq_one_letter_code
_entity_poly.pdbx_strand_id
1 'polypeptide(L)'
;MSAKVELQGLLALINSSANEAIAEYDKAGQEVPTLDSTLSHPLDTALDSLALKKAIRVLEGACQQLCATLAPPQHTFVQNYDSACVRVAIKSSITTILEAHPNGLHVKDLSDIVHIESGKLSRVLRSLATKGCYREVTQGIFANNRLSLVLRPSIEACVQTYLHTEIVMSGASVLYENLTNQDTAFSYEPSKAPIMEVLKKEGITGTFFDWMTSNVRECLKEYHRGMIGVGSIMGSLSVLEHFPWKEVSTVCDLGSGIGPFSLPLAKMYPNLHITCHDLPEVLAQAQVVWAQKAPEAVSGQNVEFVPLNFLQKVPVQGQDVYYLRHIIHDWPDAEATVILRNVRQAMAPHSRLLIRELAIFIRYTLLFSEVFQAPKPLLPNYGAGNMRLYQSDLSMLIIHNARERTLDEVIKLGDDVGLQLAKVWDLGESCAIEFKLA
;
A
#
# COMPACT_ATOMS: atom_id res chain seq x y z
N MET A 1 10.30 31.99 12.82
CA MET A 1 10.62 32.31 11.41
C MET A 1 9.49 33.19 10.89
N SER A 2 9.72 34.16 9.98
CA SER A 2 8.59 34.90 9.40
C SER A 2 7.90 34.03 8.34
N ALA A 3 6.58 34.20 8.16
CA ALA A 3 5.81 33.45 7.14
C ALA A 3 6.43 33.55 5.74
N LYS A 4 7.01 34.72 5.39
CA LYS A 4 7.70 34.89 4.10
C LYS A 4 8.93 33.99 3.97
N VAL A 5 9.70 33.78 5.03
CA VAL A 5 10.87 32.89 5.03
C VAL A 5 10.44 31.43 4.90
N GLU A 6 9.36 31.04 5.55
CA GLU A 6 8.79 29.68 5.42
C GLU A 6 8.31 29.42 4.00
N LEU A 7 7.59 30.35 3.38
CA LEU A 7 7.14 30.22 1.99
C LEU A 7 8.32 30.12 1.01
N GLN A 8 9.39 30.92 1.21
CA GLN A 8 10.62 30.81 0.41
C GLN A 8 11.31 29.45 0.59
N GLY A 9 11.30 28.91 1.82
CA GLY A 9 11.80 27.57 2.09
C GLY A 9 11.00 26.47 1.38
N LEU A 10 9.68 26.58 1.36
CA LEU A 10 8.83 25.64 0.59
C LEU A 10 9.11 25.69 -0.91
N LEU A 11 9.25 26.90 -1.48
CA LEU A 11 9.62 27.06 -2.90
C LEU A 11 11.00 26.47 -3.22
N ALA A 12 11.96 26.60 -2.31
CA ALA A 12 13.28 25.97 -2.46
C ALA A 12 13.18 24.43 -2.45
N LEU A 13 12.38 23.87 -1.53
CA LEU A 13 12.14 22.43 -1.48
C LEU A 13 11.42 21.91 -2.75
N ILE A 14 10.44 22.62 -3.26
CA ILE A 14 9.76 22.27 -4.52
C ILE A 14 10.77 22.19 -5.65
N ASN A 15 11.62 23.23 -5.80
CA ASN A 15 12.61 23.25 -6.88
C ASN A 15 13.67 22.13 -6.73
N SER A 16 14.22 21.93 -5.52
CA SER A 16 15.24 20.88 -5.33
C SER A 16 14.68 19.49 -5.55
N SER A 17 13.55 19.14 -4.95
CA SER A 17 12.96 17.81 -5.08
C SER A 17 12.41 17.54 -6.48
N ALA A 18 11.91 18.55 -7.20
CA ALA A 18 11.55 18.39 -8.60
C ALA A 18 12.77 18.06 -9.46
N ASN A 19 13.88 18.79 -9.28
CA ASN A 19 15.13 18.52 -10.00
C ASN A 19 15.72 17.14 -9.61
N GLU A 20 15.66 16.74 -8.35
CA GLU A 20 16.08 15.41 -7.91
C GLU A 20 15.25 14.31 -8.59
N ALA A 21 13.93 14.48 -8.66
CA ALA A 21 13.04 13.54 -9.33
C ALA A 21 13.35 13.46 -10.84
N ILE A 22 13.55 14.59 -11.53
CA ILE A 22 13.94 14.63 -12.95
C ILE A 22 15.28 13.91 -13.16
N ALA A 23 16.26 14.14 -12.29
CA ALA A 23 17.57 13.49 -12.39
C ALA A 23 17.50 11.96 -12.27
N GLU A 24 16.51 11.41 -11.54
CA GLU A 24 16.31 9.95 -11.50
C GLU A 24 15.80 9.40 -12.86
N TYR A 25 14.97 10.15 -13.57
CA TYR A 25 14.57 9.79 -14.93
C TYR A 25 15.76 9.86 -15.90
N ASP A 26 16.59 10.90 -15.81
CA ASP A 26 17.80 11.03 -16.63
C ASP A 26 18.78 9.86 -16.39
N LYS A 27 18.97 9.43 -15.13
CA LYS A 27 19.80 8.25 -14.79
C LYS A 27 19.25 6.97 -15.43
N ALA A 28 17.94 6.84 -15.57
CA ALA A 28 17.30 5.71 -16.25
C ALA A 28 17.47 5.77 -17.79
N GLY A 29 18.08 6.82 -18.31
CA GLY A 29 18.32 7.02 -19.76
C GLY A 29 17.06 7.29 -20.56
N GLN A 30 16.01 7.84 -19.95
CA GLN A 30 14.74 8.12 -20.58
C GLN A 30 14.20 9.49 -20.15
N GLU A 31 13.47 10.13 -21.04
CA GLU A 31 12.79 11.39 -20.73
C GLU A 31 11.64 11.20 -19.73
N VAL A 32 11.38 12.21 -18.92
CA VAL A 32 10.22 12.28 -18.05
C VAL A 32 8.95 12.17 -18.90
N PRO A 33 8.07 11.18 -18.65
CA PRO A 33 6.86 11.03 -19.44
C PRO A 33 5.90 12.21 -19.19
N THR A 34 5.30 12.72 -20.24
CA THR A 34 4.25 13.74 -20.10
C THR A 34 2.98 13.13 -19.48
N LEU A 35 2.14 13.96 -18.90
CA LEU A 35 0.86 13.52 -18.34
C LEU A 35 -0.03 12.84 -19.40
N ASP A 36 0.06 13.28 -20.63
CA ASP A 36 -0.71 12.74 -21.78
C ASP A 36 -0.10 11.48 -22.39
N SER A 37 1.07 11.04 -21.92
CA SER A 37 1.68 9.78 -22.39
C SER A 37 0.75 8.59 -22.11
N THR A 38 0.64 7.70 -23.09
CA THR A 38 -0.06 6.41 -22.97
C THR A 38 0.91 5.23 -22.92
N LEU A 39 2.21 5.51 -22.86
CA LEU A 39 3.26 4.51 -22.74
C LEU A 39 3.66 4.35 -21.28
N SER A 40 3.88 3.09 -20.85
CA SER A 40 4.47 2.80 -19.53
C SER A 40 5.93 3.22 -19.51
N HIS A 41 6.36 3.81 -18.39
CA HIS A 41 7.76 4.15 -18.18
C HIS A 41 8.44 3.06 -17.31
N PRO A 42 9.71 2.68 -17.56
CA PRO A 42 10.40 1.67 -16.77
C PRO A 42 10.41 1.96 -15.26
N LEU A 43 10.54 3.24 -14.86
CA LEU A 43 10.50 3.63 -13.45
C LEU A 43 9.12 3.46 -12.79
N ASP A 44 8.04 3.25 -13.55
CA ASP A 44 6.72 2.98 -12.97
C ASP A 44 6.68 1.64 -12.22
N THR A 45 7.56 0.71 -12.61
CA THR A 45 7.66 -0.65 -12.06
C THR A 45 9.05 -1.01 -11.53
N ALA A 46 9.99 -0.05 -11.53
CA ALA A 46 11.35 -0.29 -11.05
C ALA A 46 11.35 -0.64 -9.54
N LEU A 47 12.11 -1.66 -9.17
CA LEU A 47 12.31 -2.06 -7.77
C LEU A 47 13.13 -1.02 -7.03
N ASP A 48 14.24 -0.56 -7.65
CA ASP A 48 15.07 0.51 -7.11
C ASP A 48 14.60 1.88 -7.61
N SER A 49 13.60 2.41 -6.95
CA SER A 49 13.09 3.77 -7.17
C SER A 49 13.06 4.59 -5.88
N LEU A 50 13.88 4.21 -4.90
CA LEU A 50 13.85 4.81 -3.56
C LEU A 50 14.17 6.30 -3.58
N ALA A 51 15.18 6.72 -4.35
CA ALA A 51 15.56 8.14 -4.47
C ALA A 51 14.43 8.96 -5.10
N LEU A 52 13.82 8.46 -6.18
CA LEU A 52 12.66 9.08 -6.82
C LEU A 52 11.49 9.21 -5.83
N LYS A 53 11.17 8.14 -5.09
CA LYS A 53 10.06 8.17 -4.11
C LYS A 53 10.32 9.17 -2.99
N LYS A 54 11.54 9.28 -2.49
CA LYS A 54 11.92 10.28 -1.48
C LYS A 54 11.78 11.70 -2.01
N ALA A 55 12.23 11.97 -3.23
CA ALA A 55 12.06 13.27 -3.87
C ALA A 55 10.57 13.63 -4.06
N ILE A 56 9.76 12.70 -4.56
CA ILE A 56 8.32 12.89 -4.74
C ILE A 56 7.62 13.15 -3.40
N ARG A 57 7.96 12.44 -2.34
CA ARG A 57 7.40 12.67 -1.00
C ARG A 57 7.60 14.11 -0.50
N VAL A 58 8.81 14.64 -0.66
CA VAL A 58 9.11 16.05 -0.31
C VAL A 58 8.34 17.01 -1.21
N LEU A 59 8.30 16.75 -2.51
CA LEU A 59 7.62 17.58 -3.51
C LEU A 59 6.10 17.68 -3.24
N GLU A 60 5.44 16.53 -3.04
CA GLU A 60 3.99 16.48 -2.73
C GLU A 60 3.67 17.27 -1.46
N GLY A 61 4.46 17.06 -0.39
CA GLY A 61 4.31 17.76 0.88
C GLY A 61 4.47 19.27 0.72
N ALA A 62 5.52 19.72 0.04
CA ALA A 62 5.83 21.13 -0.13
C ALA A 62 4.80 21.85 -1.01
N CYS A 63 4.38 21.23 -2.12
CA CYS A 63 3.36 21.79 -3.01
C CYS A 63 2.02 21.97 -2.28
N GLN A 64 1.56 20.93 -1.60
CA GLN A 64 0.29 20.98 -0.89
C GLN A 64 0.32 21.96 0.27
N GLN A 65 1.41 22.00 1.06
CA GLN A 65 1.55 22.92 2.17
C GLN A 65 1.61 24.38 1.68
N LEU A 66 2.30 24.65 0.56
CA LEU A 66 2.32 25.99 -0.05
C LEU A 66 0.92 26.42 -0.47
N CYS A 67 0.17 25.56 -1.16
CA CYS A 67 -1.20 25.84 -1.58
C CYS A 67 -2.12 26.08 -0.36
N ALA A 68 -2.05 25.24 0.67
CA ALA A 68 -2.87 25.36 1.87
C ALA A 68 -2.55 26.65 2.68
N THR A 69 -1.27 27.09 2.65
CA THR A 69 -0.86 28.33 3.35
C THR A 69 -1.34 29.58 2.63
N LEU A 70 -1.36 29.58 1.30
CA LEU A 70 -1.72 30.74 0.49
C LEU A 70 -3.23 30.83 0.19
N ALA A 71 -3.92 29.71 0.13
CA ALA A 71 -5.35 29.67 -0.15
C ALA A 71 -6.18 30.10 1.08
N PRO A 72 -7.39 30.67 0.85
CA PRO A 72 -8.35 30.85 1.93
C PRO A 72 -8.66 29.51 2.61
N PRO A 73 -8.72 29.43 3.97
CA PRO A 73 -8.87 28.15 4.69
C PRO A 73 -10.05 27.29 4.25
N GLN A 74 -11.17 27.90 3.87
CA GLN A 74 -12.36 27.20 3.38
C GLN A 74 -12.15 26.46 2.06
N HIS A 75 -11.15 26.82 1.25
CA HIS A 75 -10.81 26.11 0.02
C HIS A 75 -10.21 24.72 0.28
N THR A 76 -9.58 24.52 1.45
CA THR A 76 -8.95 23.26 1.83
C THR A 76 -9.99 22.17 2.12
N PHE A 77 -11.19 22.54 2.56
CA PHE A 77 -12.26 21.62 2.96
C PHE A 77 -13.36 21.47 1.91
N VAL A 78 -13.11 21.91 0.67
CA VAL A 78 -14.06 21.74 -0.44
C VAL A 78 -14.27 20.25 -0.72
N GLN A 79 -15.51 19.91 -1.04
CA GLN A 79 -15.99 18.57 -1.30
C GLN A 79 -15.07 17.79 -2.23
N ASN A 80 -14.71 16.57 -1.80
CA ASN A 80 -13.89 15.66 -2.56
C ASN A 80 -14.71 14.41 -2.95
N TYR A 81 -15.05 14.29 -4.23
CA TYR A 81 -15.81 13.17 -4.80
C TYR A 81 -14.95 12.23 -5.65
N ASP A 82 -13.62 12.34 -5.56
CA ASP A 82 -12.70 11.62 -6.45
C ASP A 82 -12.91 10.10 -6.37
N SER A 83 -13.03 9.54 -5.16
CA SER A 83 -13.25 8.10 -4.96
C SER A 83 -14.54 7.62 -5.64
N ALA A 84 -15.64 8.39 -5.53
CA ALA A 84 -16.90 8.05 -6.16
C ALA A 84 -16.81 8.11 -7.69
N CYS A 85 -16.13 9.12 -8.23
CA CYS A 85 -15.91 9.25 -9.67
C CYS A 85 -15.02 8.14 -10.23
N VAL A 86 -13.93 7.81 -9.52
CA VAL A 86 -13.04 6.69 -9.88
C VAL A 86 -13.81 5.36 -9.86
N ARG A 87 -14.66 5.13 -8.85
CA ARG A 87 -15.52 3.95 -8.78
C ARG A 87 -16.41 3.82 -10.01
N VAL A 88 -17.05 4.91 -10.45
CA VAL A 88 -17.84 4.92 -11.69
C VAL A 88 -16.99 4.54 -12.89
N ALA A 89 -15.80 5.13 -13.02
CA ALA A 89 -14.91 4.88 -14.15
C ALA A 89 -14.46 3.41 -14.22
N ILE A 90 -14.12 2.80 -13.09
CA ILE A 90 -13.71 1.38 -13.01
C ILE A 90 -14.89 0.47 -13.33
N LYS A 91 -16.03 0.64 -12.64
CA LYS A 91 -17.20 -0.23 -12.81
C LYS A 91 -17.80 -0.18 -14.23
N SER A 92 -17.66 0.97 -14.89
CA SER A 92 -18.12 1.13 -16.27
C SER A 92 -17.02 0.82 -17.30
N SER A 93 -15.85 0.32 -16.90
CA SER A 93 -14.74 -0.05 -17.78
C SER A 93 -14.34 1.06 -18.76
N ILE A 94 -14.46 2.33 -18.36
CA ILE A 94 -14.25 3.49 -19.24
C ILE A 94 -12.85 3.48 -19.84
N THR A 95 -11.82 3.19 -19.03
CA THR A 95 -10.44 3.12 -19.52
C THR A 95 -10.28 2.10 -20.65
N THR A 96 -10.85 0.91 -20.49
CA THR A 96 -10.79 -0.16 -21.51
C THR A 96 -11.50 0.25 -22.80
N ILE A 97 -12.66 0.89 -22.70
CA ILE A 97 -13.40 1.37 -23.87
C ILE A 97 -12.57 2.42 -24.61
N LEU A 98 -11.98 3.36 -23.87
CA LEU A 98 -11.18 4.44 -24.47
C LEU A 98 -9.83 3.95 -25.04
N GLU A 99 -9.34 2.77 -24.71
CA GLU A 99 -8.16 2.15 -25.33
C GLU A 99 -8.39 1.88 -26.85
N ALA A 100 -9.61 1.53 -27.22
CA ALA A 100 -9.98 1.35 -28.64
C ALA A 100 -10.12 2.70 -29.37
N HIS A 101 -10.08 3.83 -28.66
CA HIS A 101 -10.29 5.19 -29.20
C HIS A 101 -9.16 6.15 -28.80
N PRO A 102 -7.93 5.97 -29.32
CA PRO A 102 -6.76 6.76 -28.89
C PRO A 102 -6.90 8.27 -29.12
N ASN A 103 -7.71 8.69 -30.11
CA ASN A 103 -8.01 10.09 -30.38
C ASN A 103 -9.17 10.64 -29.54
N GLY A 104 -9.76 9.81 -28.67
CA GLY A 104 -10.91 10.11 -27.85
C GLY A 104 -12.24 9.63 -28.42
N LEU A 105 -13.22 9.49 -27.55
CA LEU A 105 -14.58 9.11 -27.86
C LEU A 105 -15.53 10.18 -27.33
N HIS A 106 -16.56 10.52 -28.11
CA HIS A 106 -17.55 11.48 -27.68
C HIS A 106 -18.40 10.89 -26.55
N VAL A 107 -18.70 11.69 -25.53
CA VAL A 107 -19.42 11.24 -24.33
C VAL A 107 -20.79 10.63 -24.60
N LYS A 108 -21.47 11.00 -25.69
CA LYS A 108 -22.73 10.38 -26.10
C LYS A 108 -22.52 8.93 -26.53
N ASP A 109 -21.50 8.67 -27.36
CA ASP A 109 -21.19 7.31 -27.81
C ASP A 109 -20.73 6.44 -26.62
N LEU A 110 -19.93 7.02 -25.72
CA LEU A 110 -19.54 6.36 -24.48
C LEU A 110 -20.74 6.07 -23.58
N SER A 111 -21.69 7.01 -23.47
CA SER A 111 -22.96 6.89 -22.75
C SER A 111 -23.79 5.70 -23.23
N ASP A 112 -23.88 5.52 -24.53
CA ASP A 112 -24.62 4.40 -25.14
C ASP A 112 -24.00 3.04 -24.80
N ILE A 113 -22.67 2.98 -24.70
CA ILE A 113 -21.94 1.75 -24.31
C ILE A 113 -22.12 1.43 -22.84
N VAL A 114 -21.95 2.44 -21.95
CA VAL A 114 -21.96 2.21 -20.50
C VAL A 114 -23.32 2.35 -19.83
N HIS A 115 -24.34 2.74 -20.59
CA HIS A 115 -25.72 2.98 -20.13
C HIS A 115 -25.83 3.99 -18.97
N ILE A 116 -24.99 5.04 -19.01
CA ILE A 116 -25.04 6.18 -18.10
C ILE A 116 -25.38 7.41 -18.93
N GLU A 117 -26.39 8.20 -18.52
CA GLU A 117 -26.81 9.41 -19.22
C GLU A 117 -25.60 10.35 -19.46
N SER A 118 -25.48 10.85 -20.70
CA SER A 118 -24.26 11.52 -21.20
C SER A 118 -23.89 12.78 -20.41
N GLY A 119 -24.87 13.56 -19.95
CA GLY A 119 -24.61 14.74 -19.12
C GLY A 119 -24.09 14.38 -17.72
N LYS A 120 -24.57 13.28 -17.12
CA LYS A 120 -24.06 12.77 -15.84
C LYS A 120 -22.66 12.20 -16.00
N LEU A 121 -22.44 11.40 -17.05
CA LEU A 121 -21.13 10.81 -17.35
C LEU A 121 -20.08 11.90 -17.61
N SER A 122 -20.42 12.92 -18.38
CA SER A 122 -19.56 14.08 -18.65
C SER A 122 -19.10 14.78 -17.36
N ARG A 123 -19.98 14.92 -16.37
CA ARG A 123 -19.65 15.55 -15.07
C ARG A 123 -18.63 14.71 -14.30
N VAL A 124 -18.77 13.38 -14.28
CA VAL A 124 -17.84 12.44 -13.65
C VAL A 124 -16.46 12.54 -14.31
N LEU A 125 -16.40 12.45 -15.65
CA LEU A 125 -15.15 12.48 -16.38
C LEU A 125 -14.45 13.83 -16.29
N ARG A 126 -15.17 14.95 -16.30
CA ARG A 126 -14.59 16.28 -16.07
C ARG A 126 -14.04 16.44 -14.67
N SER A 127 -14.72 15.91 -13.63
CA SER A 127 -14.18 15.90 -12.28
C SER A 127 -12.83 15.18 -12.24
N LEU A 128 -12.74 14.01 -12.84
CA LEU A 128 -11.47 13.26 -12.91
C LEU A 128 -10.41 13.98 -13.74
N ALA A 129 -10.79 14.62 -14.82
CA ALA A 129 -9.86 15.39 -15.67
C ALA A 129 -9.24 16.58 -14.92
N THR A 130 -9.95 17.21 -13.95
CA THR A 130 -9.34 18.27 -13.12
C THR A 130 -8.23 17.76 -12.21
N LYS A 131 -8.16 16.45 -11.97
CA LYS A 131 -7.10 15.77 -11.21
C LYS A 131 -6.07 15.11 -12.13
N GLY A 132 -6.14 15.38 -13.43
CA GLY A 132 -5.25 14.82 -14.43
C GLY A 132 -5.55 13.38 -14.81
N CYS A 133 -6.66 12.80 -14.36
CA CYS A 133 -7.09 11.46 -14.76
C CYS A 133 -8.09 11.58 -15.91
N TYR A 134 -7.78 11.00 -17.08
CA TYR A 134 -8.37 11.28 -18.39
C TYR A 134 -8.10 12.70 -18.89
N ARG A 135 -8.33 12.91 -20.15
CA ARG A 135 -8.30 14.26 -20.77
C ARG A 135 -9.54 14.50 -21.62
N GLU A 136 -10.10 15.70 -21.53
CA GLU A 136 -11.11 16.17 -22.46
C GLU A 136 -10.37 16.83 -23.66
N VAL A 137 -10.24 16.10 -24.77
CA VAL A 137 -9.49 16.50 -25.95
C VAL A 137 -10.10 17.72 -26.61
N THR A 138 -11.41 17.70 -26.76
CA THR A 138 -12.28 18.82 -27.13
C THR A 138 -13.57 18.66 -26.36
N GLN A 139 -14.46 19.65 -26.40
CA GLN A 139 -15.70 19.60 -25.64
C GLN A 139 -16.49 18.31 -25.88
N GLY A 140 -16.63 17.52 -24.81
CA GLY A 140 -17.38 16.26 -24.81
C GLY A 140 -16.62 15.05 -25.40
N ILE A 141 -15.38 15.19 -25.84
CA ILE A 141 -14.55 14.09 -26.33
C ILE A 141 -13.48 13.77 -25.28
N PHE A 142 -13.53 12.56 -24.72
CA PHE A 142 -12.61 12.09 -23.70
C PHE A 142 -11.67 11.02 -24.21
N ALA A 143 -10.42 11.06 -23.76
CA ALA A 143 -9.38 10.08 -24.06
C ALA A 143 -8.62 9.67 -22.80
N ASN A 144 -7.98 8.50 -22.89
CA ASN A 144 -7.03 8.06 -21.88
C ASN A 144 -5.78 8.94 -21.80
N ASN A 145 -5.16 8.88 -20.65
CA ASN A 145 -3.82 9.42 -20.40
C ASN A 145 -3.07 8.53 -19.40
N ARG A 146 -1.85 8.90 -19.02
CA ARG A 146 -0.99 8.12 -18.12
C ARG A 146 -1.70 7.70 -16.83
N LEU A 147 -2.45 8.60 -16.16
CA LEU A 147 -3.11 8.28 -14.92
C LEU A 147 -4.32 7.37 -15.10
N SER A 148 -5.13 7.59 -16.13
CA SER A 148 -6.29 6.73 -16.38
C SER A 148 -5.92 5.29 -16.74
N LEU A 149 -4.74 5.06 -17.34
CA LEU A 149 -4.29 3.71 -17.70
C LEU A 149 -4.01 2.82 -16.49
N VAL A 150 -3.78 3.40 -15.31
CA VAL A 150 -3.69 2.64 -14.05
C VAL A 150 -5.03 1.98 -13.69
N LEU A 151 -6.16 2.51 -14.20
CA LEU A 151 -7.50 1.97 -13.96
C LEU A 151 -7.89 0.81 -14.90
N ARG A 152 -6.94 0.21 -15.60
CA ARG A 152 -7.17 -1.01 -16.37
C ARG A 152 -7.41 -2.21 -15.45
N PRO A 153 -8.39 -3.07 -15.72
CA PRO A 153 -8.65 -4.26 -14.89
C PRO A 153 -7.47 -5.25 -14.80
N SER A 154 -6.55 -5.20 -15.77
CA SER A 154 -5.32 -6.01 -15.77
C SER A 154 -4.25 -5.51 -14.82
N ILE A 155 -4.36 -4.29 -14.29
CA ILE A 155 -3.39 -3.65 -13.40
C ILE A 155 -3.82 -3.89 -11.94
N GLU A 156 -2.92 -4.43 -11.13
CA GLU A 156 -3.18 -4.73 -9.71
C GLU A 156 -3.51 -3.47 -8.90
N ALA A 157 -2.92 -2.32 -9.23
CA ALA A 157 -3.27 -1.04 -8.61
C ALA A 157 -4.73 -0.63 -8.89
N CYS A 158 -5.30 -0.99 -10.05
CA CYS A 158 -6.72 -0.81 -10.33
C CYS A 158 -7.58 -1.65 -9.38
N VAL A 159 -7.21 -2.90 -9.16
CA VAL A 159 -7.93 -3.79 -8.24
C VAL A 159 -7.90 -3.23 -6.83
N GLN A 160 -6.74 -2.78 -6.36
CA GLN A 160 -6.62 -2.12 -5.06
C GLN A 160 -7.49 -0.86 -4.97
N THR A 161 -7.48 -0.04 -6.01
CA THR A 161 -8.33 1.17 -6.07
C THR A 161 -9.81 0.81 -6.03
N TYR A 162 -10.22 -0.25 -6.73
CA TYR A 162 -11.58 -0.77 -6.69
C TYR A 162 -11.97 -1.24 -5.28
N LEU A 163 -11.15 -2.07 -4.64
CA LEU A 163 -11.39 -2.55 -3.27
C LEU A 163 -11.51 -1.37 -2.28
N HIS A 164 -10.65 -0.37 -2.42
CA HIS A 164 -10.73 0.84 -1.60
C HIS A 164 -12.07 1.56 -1.79
N THR A 165 -12.50 1.78 -3.03
CA THR A 165 -13.74 2.51 -3.32
C THR A 165 -15.01 1.73 -2.98
N GLU A 166 -14.98 0.40 -2.98
CA GLU A 166 -16.12 -0.46 -2.62
C GLU A 166 -16.17 -0.73 -1.11
N ILE A 167 -15.06 -1.14 -0.52
CA ILE A 167 -15.02 -1.66 0.85
C ILE A 167 -14.67 -0.55 1.84
N VAL A 168 -13.50 0.08 1.69
CA VAL A 168 -13.02 1.06 2.67
C VAL A 168 -13.95 2.26 2.73
N MET A 169 -14.36 2.79 1.58
CA MET A 169 -15.28 3.94 1.53
C MET A 169 -16.69 3.62 2.05
N SER A 170 -17.15 2.37 1.91
CA SER A 170 -18.41 1.94 2.51
C SER A 170 -18.33 1.93 4.04
N GLY A 171 -17.26 1.38 4.61
CA GLY A 171 -17.02 1.44 6.06
C GLY A 171 -16.77 2.87 6.56
N ALA A 172 -16.06 3.70 5.78
CA ALA A 172 -15.84 5.11 6.11
C ALA A 172 -17.14 5.91 6.23
N SER A 173 -18.20 5.51 5.51
CA SER A 173 -19.49 6.19 5.56
C SER A 173 -20.21 6.08 6.91
N VAL A 174 -19.80 5.15 7.76
CA VAL A 174 -20.36 4.91 9.12
C VAL A 174 -19.31 5.13 10.22
N LEU A 175 -18.18 5.74 9.88
CA LEU A 175 -17.07 5.91 10.81
C LEU A 175 -17.45 6.72 12.05
N TYR A 176 -18.18 7.82 11.89
CA TYR A 176 -18.62 8.64 13.02
C TYR A 176 -19.53 7.86 13.98
N GLU A 177 -20.51 7.14 13.44
CA GLU A 177 -21.45 6.33 14.20
C GLU A 177 -20.71 5.22 14.97
N ASN A 178 -19.75 4.56 14.34
CA ASN A 178 -18.92 3.53 14.96
C ASN A 178 -18.06 4.09 16.10
N LEU A 179 -17.40 5.22 15.89
CA LEU A 179 -16.54 5.87 16.88
C LEU A 179 -17.30 6.47 18.07
N THR A 180 -18.61 6.68 17.96
CA THR A 180 -19.46 7.28 19.01
C THR A 180 -20.44 6.30 19.66
N ASN A 181 -20.59 5.10 19.11
CA ASN A 181 -21.45 4.06 19.67
C ASN A 181 -20.81 3.43 20.92
N GLN A 182 -21.56 3.25 21.99
CA GLN A 182 -21.08 2.71 23.26
C GLN A 182 -20.48 1.30 23.14
N ASP A 183 -20.97 0.48 22.22
CA ASP A 183 -20.53 -0.91 22.02
C ASP A 183 -19.25 -1.03 21.20
N THR A 184 -18.93 -0.03 20.37
CA THR A 184 -17.80 -0.08 19.43
C THR A 184 -16.71 0.93 19.74
N ALA A 185 -17.03 2.11 20.26
CA ALA A 185 -16.13 3.25 20.42
C ALA A 185 -14.82 2.94 21.15
N PHE A 186 -14.84 2.06 22.15
CA PHE A 186 -13.68 1.69 22.96
C PHE A 186 -13.22 0.24 22.74
N SER A 187 -13.75 -0.44 21.72
CA SER A 187 -13.41 -1.81 21.39
C SER A 187 -12.44 -1.88 20.22
N TYR A 188 -11.41 -2.72 20.33
CA TYR A 188 -10.53 -3.11 19.23
C TYR A 188 -10.85 -4.51 18.68
N GLU A 189 -12.02 -5.06 19.00
CA GLU A 189 -12.45 -6.35 18.43
C GLU A 189 -12.66 -6.22 16.90
N PRO A 190 -12.04 -7.05 16.06
CA PRO A 190 -12.16 -6.99 14.59
C PRO A 190 -13.60 -7.11 14.09
N SER A 191 -14.48 -7.82 14.83
CA SER A 191 -15.91 -7.96 14.52
C SER A 191 -16.70 -6.65 14.71
N LYS A 192 -16.11 -5.65 15.34
CA LYS A 192 -16.68 -4.32 15.59
C LYS A 192 -16.10 -3.24 14.67
N ALA A 193 -15.33 -3.62 13.67
CA ALA A 193 -14.82 -2.68 12.66
C ALA A 193 -15.96 -1.96 11.94
N PRO A 194 -15.79 -0.70 11.55
CA PRO A 194 -16.81 0.08 10.81
C PRO A 194 -17.40 -0.66 9.61
N ILE A 195 -16.59 -1.37 8.83
CA ILE A 195 -17.09 -2.14 7.68
C ILE A 195 -18.08 -3.24 8.12
N MET A 196 -17.89 -3.83 9.30
CA MET A 196 -18.79 -4.87 9.80
C MET A 196 -20.18 -4.33 10.14
N GLU A 197 -20.32 -3.04 10.46
CA GLU A 197 -21.65 -2.42 10.61
C GLU A 197 -22.40 -2.33 9.28
N VAL A 198 -21.68 -2.12 8.18
CA VAL A 198 -22.27 -2.12 6.83
C VAL A 198 -22.65 -3.54 6.43
N LEU A 199 -21.74 -4.50 6.56
CA LEU A 199 -21.92 -5.90 6.17
C LEU A 199 -23.01 -6.59 7.03
N LYS A 200 -23.16 -6.21 8.29
CA LYS A 200 -24.21 -6.71 9.17
C LYS A 200 -25.63 -6.41 8.66
N LYS A 201 -25.82 -5.28 7.96
CA LYS A 201 -27.10 -4.96 7.30
C LYS A 201 -27.44 -5.94 6.17
N GLU A 202 -26.44 -6.62 5.64
CA GLU A 202 -26.56 -7.68 4.63
C GLU A 202 -26.61 -9.09 5.26
N GLY A 203 -26.69 -9.18 6.61
CA GLY A 203 -26.77 -10.45 7.35
C GLY A 203 -25.43 -11.12 7.61
N ILE A 204 -24.31 -10.42 7.37
CA ILE A 204 -22.95 -10.94 7.55
C ILE A 204 -22.50 -10.67 8.99
N THR A 205 -21.87 -11.67 9.63
CA THR A 205 -21.34 -11.60 10.99
C THR A 205 -19.90 -12.13 11.04
N GLY A 206 -19.19 -11.85 12.14
CA GLY A 206 -17.79 -12.23 12.30
C GLY A 206 -16.83 -11.10 11.99
N THR A 207 -15.69 -11.42 11.41
CA THR A 207 -14.65 -10.47 11.01
C THR A 207 -14.66 -10.25 9.50
N PHE A 208 -13.93 -9.24 9.02
CA PHE A 208 -13.74 -9.03 7.60
C PHE A 208 -13.09 -10.27 6.91
N PHE A 209 -12.15 -10.93 7.57
CA PHE A 209 -11.53 -12.14 7.04
C PHE A 209 -12.51 -13.31 6.98
N ASP A 210 -13.41 -13.47 7.98
CA ASP A 210 -14.46 -14.50 7.94
C ASP A 210 -15.41 -14.25 6.76
N TRP A 211 -15.80 -12.99 6.55
CA TRP A 211 -16.62 -12.63 5.39
C TRP A 211 -15.93 -12.95 4.07
N MET A 212 -14.66 -12.57 3.95
CA MET A 212 -13.88 -12.72 2.71
C MET A 212 -13.65 -14.19 2.37
N THR A 213 -13.43 -15.05 3.37
CA THR A 213 -13.23 -16.50 3.18
C THR A 213 -14.54 -17.26 2.98
N SER A 214 -15.65 -16.81 3.57
CA SER A 214 -16.97 -17.44 3.43
C SER A 214 -17.69 -17.09 2.12
N ASN A 215 -17.43 -15.91 1.57
CA ASN A 215 -18.16 -15.34 0.45
C ASN A 215 -17.40 -15.38 -0.87
N VAL A 216 -17.12 -16.57 -1.38
CA VAL A 216 -16.75 -16.72 -2.78
C VAL A 216 -15.26 -16.51 -3.10
N ARG A 217 -14.67 -17.54 -3.65
CA ARG A 217 -13.32 -17.60 -4.25
C ARG A 217 -12.95 -16.39 -5.13
N GLU A 218 -13.93 -15.68 -5.68
CA GLU A 218 -13.72 -14.49 -6.51
C GLU A 218 -13.23 -13.29 -5.66
N CYS A 219 -13.88 -13.01 -4.54
CA CYS A 219 -13.52 -11.92 -3.63
C CYS A 219 -12.09 -12.09 -3.07
N LEU A 220 -11.74 -13.33 -2.73
CA LEU A 220 -10.40 -13.64 -2.22
C LEU A 220 -9.32 -13.48 -3.29
N LYS A 221 -9.60 -13.86 -4.54
CA LYS A 221 -8.67 -13.65 -5.67
C LYS A 221 -8.42 -12.17 -5.93
N GLU A 222 -9.47 -11.37 -5.96
CA GLU A 222 -9.35 -9.92 -6.16
C GLU A 222 -8.62 -9.27 -4.99
N TYR A 223 -8.86 -9.71 -3.76
CA TYR A 223 -8.11 -9.23 -2.59
C TYR A 223 -6.60 -9.51 -2.72
N HIS A 224 -6.20 -10.73 -3.08
CA HIS A 224 -4.78 -11.06 -3.28
C HIS A 224 -4.14 -10.22 -4.39
N ARG A 225 -4.86 -9.97 -5.49
CA ARG A 225 -4.39 -9.05 -6.54
C ARG A 225 -4.27 -7.62 -6.02
N GLY A 226 -5.23 -7.17 -5.22
CA GLY A 226 -5.18 -5.87 -4.55
C GLY A 226 -3.95 -5.74 -3.65
N MET A 227 -3.58 -6.78 -2.89
CA MET A 227 -2.38 -6.77 -2.04
C MET A 227 -1.07 -6.70 -2.84
N ILE A 228 -1.02 -7.26 -4.05
CA ILE A 228 0.08 -7.01 -4.99
C ILE A 228 0.09 -5.53 -5.41
N GLY A 229 -1.08 -4.97 -5.68
CA GLY A 229 -1.27 -3.55 -6.00
C GLY A 229 -0.78 -2.62 -4.89
N VAL A 230 -1.12 -2.89 -3.63
CA VAL A 230 -0.56 -2.19 -2.46
C VAL A 230 0.96 -2.24 -2.48
N GLY A 231 1.52 -3.43 -2.73
CA GLY A 231 2.96 -3.62 -2.83
C GLY A 231 3.62 -2.72 -3.88
N SER A 232 3.00 -2.57 -5.04
CA SER A 232 3.47 -1.70 -6.12
C SER A 232 3.37 -0.21 -5.72
N ILE A 233 2.21 0.22 -5.19
CA ILE A 233 1.96 1.61 -4.79
C ILE A 233 2.93 2.03 -3.68
N MET A 234 3.10 1.21 -2.65
CA MET A 234 3.89 1.53 -1.45
C MET A 234 5.36 1.13 -1.56
N GLY A 235 5.83 0.69 -2.72
CA GLY A 235 7.22 0.30 -2.93
C GLY A 235 7.67 -0.88 -2.06
N SER A 236 6.78 -1.84 -1.83
CA SER A 236 7.03 -2.97 -0.93
C SER A 236 8.24 -3.82 -1.26
N LEU A 237 8.70 -3.80 -2.50
CA LEU A 237 9.80 -4.63 -2.96
C LEU A 237 11.17 -3.95 -2.85
N SER A 238 11.25 -2.70 -2.39
CA SER A 238 12.55 -2.02 -2.18
C SER A 238 13.45 -2.78 -1.20
N VAL A 239 12.89 -3.57 -0.28
CA VAL A 239 13.65 -4.43 0.62
C VAL A 239 14.50 -5.49 -0.12
N LEU A 240 14.10 -5.87 -1.33
CA LEU A 240 14.86 -6.84 -2.15
C LEU A 240 16.21 -6.28 -2.58
N GLU A 241 16.33 -4.97 -2.77
CA GLU A 241 17.57 -4.30 -3.17
C GLU A 241 18.42 -3.83 -1.98
N HIS A 242 17.76 -3.46 -0.86
CA HIS A 242 18.43 -2.76 0.24
C HIS A 242 18.81 -3.65 1.43
N PHE A 243 18.20 -4.83 1.57
CA PHE A 243 18.59 -5.80 2.59
C PHE A 243 19.66 -6.77 2.03
N PRO A 244 20.66 -7.19 2.82
CA PRO A 244 21.77 -8.03 2.35
C PRO A 244 21.38 -9.51 2.16
N TRP A 245 20.48 -9.80 1.23
CA TRP A 245 19.99 -11.17 0.94
C TRP A 245 21.08 -12.16 0.54
N LYS A 246 22.23 -11.67 0.04
CA LYS A 246 23.37 -12.51 -0.33
C LYS A 246 24.12 -13.11 0.87
N GLU A 247 23.85 -12.60 2.07
CA GLU A 247 24.48 -13.06 3.32
C GLU A 247 23.68 -14.15 4.03
N VAL A 248 22.50 -14.51 3.51
CA VAL A 248 21.58 -15.49 4.11
C VAL A 248 21.31 -16.63 3.14
N SER A 249 20.93 -17.78 3.69
CA SER A 249 20.63 -19.00 2.93
C SER A 249 19.17 -19.42 3.01
N THR A 250 18.49 -19.09 4.12
CA THR A 250 17.13 -19.53 4.41
C THR A 250 16.22 -18.37 4.80
N VAL A 251 15.01 -18.37 4.29
CA VAL A 251 14.01 -17.33 4.56
C VAL A 251 12.66 -17.98 4.88
N CYS A 252 12.05 -17.55 5.97
CA CYS A 252 10.70 -17.92 6.35
C CYS A 252 9.78 -16.72 6.17
N ASP A 253 8.87 -16.78 5.19
CA ASP A 253 7.86 -15.76 4.92
C ASP A 253 6.55 -16.15 5.62
N LEU A 254 6.16 -15.38 6.65
CA LEU A 254 4.97 -15.64 7.48
C LEU A 254 3.80 -14.78 7.01
N GLY A 255 2.67 -15.41 6.68
CA GLY A 255 1.57 -14.76 6.00
C GLY A 255 1.96 -14.44 4.56
N SER A 256 2.59 -15.41 3.90
CA SER A 256 3.21 -15.24 2.59
C SER A 256 2.20 -14.95 1.47
N GLY A 257 0.89 -15.16 1.70
CA GLY A 257 -0.12 -15.04 0.68
C GLY A 257 0.19 -15.92 -0.53
N ILE A 258 -0.01 -15.41 -1.72
CA ILE A 258 0.36 -16.10 -2.98
C ILE A 258 1.81 -15.84 -3.40
N GLY A 259 2.63 -15.23 -2.53
CA GLY A 259 4.05 -14.96 -2.73
C GLY A 259 4.38 -13.59 -3.32
N PRO A 260 3.68 -12.49 -2.98
CA PRO A 260 3.96 -11.17 -3.56
C PRO A 260 5.34 -10.62 -3.18
N PHE A 261 5.99 -11.14 -2.14
CA PHE A 261 7.37 -10.86 -1.76
C PHE A 261 8.30 -12.03 -2.10
N SER A 262 7.96 -13.24 -1.67
CA SER A 262 8.82 -14.42 -1.78
C SER A 262 9.10 -14.81 -3.22
N LEU A 263 8.13 -14.64 -4.13
CA LEU A 263 8.29 -15.01 -5.55
C LEU A 263 9.31 -14.08 -6.27
N PRO A 264 9.26 -12.76 -6.16
CA PRO A 264 10.34 -11.89 -6.64
C PRO A 264 11.67 -12.16 -5.95
N LEU A 265 11.68 -12.45 -4.64
CA LEU A 265 12.90 -12.79 -3.90
C LEU A 265 13.56 -14.04 -4.49
N ALA A 266 12.79 -15.11 -4.73
CA ALA A 266 13.32 -16.34 -5.32
C ALA A 266 13.92 -16.13 -6.71
N LYS A 267 13.33 -15.23 -7.51
CA LYS A 267 13.86 -14.88 -8.84
C LYS A 267 15.18 -14.11 -8.79
N MET A 268 15.29 -13.17 -7.83
CA MET A 268 16.50 -12.36 -7.67
C MET A 268 17.63 -13.11 -6.99
N TYR A 269 17.29 -14.02 -6.08
CA TYR A 269 18.24 -14.78 -5.26
C TYR A 269 17.93 -16.28 -5.33
N PRO A 270 18.21 -16.94 -6.47
CA PRO A 270 17.78 -18.31 -6.74
C PRO A 270 18.44 -19.37 -5.85
N ASN A 271 19.46 -18.99 -5.08
CA ASN A 271 20.12 -19.88 -4.13
C ASN A 271 19.49 -19.88 -2.74
N LEU A 272 18.52 -19.00 -2.48
CA LEU A 272 17.79 -18.97 -1.21
C LEU A 272 16.80 -20.15 -1.13
N HIS A 273 16.75 -20.77 0.04
CA HIS A 273 15.68 -21.68 0.40
C HIS A 273 14.57 -20.92 1.14
N ILE A 274 13.36 -20.90 0.58
CA ILE A 274 12.26 -20.09 1.06
C ILE A 274 11.15 -20.98 1.59
N THR A 275 10.76 -20.83 2.85
CA THR A 275 9.56 -21.46 3.41
C THR A 275 8.44 -20.43 3.46
N CYS A 276 7.38 -20.69 2.69
CA CYS A 276 6.15 -19.90 2.69
C CYS A 276 5.17 -20.48 3.69
N HIS A 277 4.81 -19.70 4.71
CA HIS A 277 3.80 -20.04 5.70
C HIS A 277 2.53 -19.21 5.49
N ASP A 278 1.40 -19.90 5.39
CA ASP A 278 0.06 -19.30 5.39
C ASP A 278 -1.00 -20.37 5.72
N LEU A 279 -2.27 -20.02 5.68
CA LEU A 279 -3.37 -20.97 5.83
C LEU A 279 -3.40 -21.95 4.64
N PRO A 280 -3.88 -23.19 4.82
CA PRO A 280 -3.86 -24.22 3.79
C PRO A 280 -4.51 -23.80 2.47
N GLU A 281 -5.64 -23.10 2.53
CA GLU A 281 -6.41 -22.62 1.39
C GLU A 281 -5.68 -21.52 0.60
N VAL A 282 -4.87 -20.70 1.26
CA VAL A 282 -4.03 -19.67 0.65
C VAL A 282 -2.83 -20.32 -0.05
N LEU A 283 -2.17 -21.26 0.63
CA LEU A 283 -1.03 -21.98 0.07
C LEU A 283 -1.42 -22.82 -1.16
N ALA A 284 -2.63 -23.38 -1.21
CA ALA A 284 -3.12 -24.08 -2.39
C ALA A 284 -3.20 -23.15 -3.62
N GLN A 285 -3.53 -21.87 -3.42
CA GLN A 285 -3.50 -20.86 -4.48
C GLN A 285 -2.06 -20.44 -4.81
N ALA A 286 -1.22 -20.26 -3.78
CA ALA A 286 0.19 -19.93 -3.94
C ALA A 286 0.90 -20.94 -4.83
N GLN A 287 0.72 -22.25 -4.60
CA GLN A 287 1.32 -23.32 -5.40
C GLN A 287 0.99 -23.20 -6.89
N VAL A 288 -0.26 -22.86 -7.23
CA VAL A 288 -0.68 -22.65 -8.64
C VAL A 288 0.06 -21.45 -9.24
N VAL A 289 0.13 -20.33 -8.51
CA VAL A 289 0.81 -19.11 -8.97
C VAL A 289 2.31 -19.35 -9.16
N TRP A 290 2.94 -20.02 -8.21
CA TRP A 290 4.38 -20.31 -8.27
C TRP A 290 4.75 -21.27 -9.40
N ALA A 291 3.94 -22.31 -9.63
CA ALA A 291 4.13 -23.22 -10.76
C ALA A 291 4.10 -22.50 -12.13
N GLN A 292 3.32 -21.43 -12.23
CA GLN A 292 3.23 -20.62 -13.46
C GLN A 292 4.33 -19.54 -13.56
N LYS A 293 4.68 -18.88 -12.44
CA LYS A 293 5.53 -17.68 -12.45
C LYS A 293 6.98 -17.95 -12.06
N ALA A 294 7.28 -19.03 -11.37
CA ALA A 294 8.64 -19.43 -10.93
C ALA A 294 8.79 -20.97 -10.89
N PRO A 295 8.56 -21.66 -12.02
CA PRO A 295 8.61 -23.13 -12.07
C PRO A 295 9.98 -23.69 -11.67
N GLU A 296 11.07 -22.95 -11.93
CA GLU A 296 12.41 -23.37 -11.56
C GLU A 296 12.60 -23.43 -10.02
N ALA A 297 12.04 -22.49 -9.28
CA ALA A 297 12.12 -22.50 -7.82
C ALA A 297 11.35 -23.70 -7.21
N VAL A 298 10.23 -24.07 -7.84
CA VAL A 298 9.43 -25.21 -7.40
C VAL A 298 10.13 -26.53 -7.73
N SER A 299 10.61 -26.69 -8.97
CA SER A 299 11.31 -27.92 -9.42
C SER A 299 12.67 -28.11 -8.75
N GLY A 300 13.37 -27.00 -8.44
CA GLY A 300 14.65 -27.00 -7.71
C GLY A 300 14.50 -27.21 -6.21
N GLN A 301 13.27 -27.35 -5.69
CA GLN A 301 12.98 -27.48 -4.25
C GLN A 301 13.52 -26.30 -3.40
N ASN A 302 13.64 -25.13 -4.02
CA ASN A 302 14.08 -23.90 -3.33
C ASN A 302 12.94 -23.16 -2.65
N VAL A 303 11.71 -23.63 -2.80
CA VAL A 303 10.54 -23.13 -2.09
C VAL A 303 9.74 -24.26 -1.47
N GLU A 304 9.33 -24.09 -0.23
CA GLU A 304 8.44 -24.98 0.49
C GLU A 304 7.16 -24.23 0.90
N PHE A 305 6.02 -24.93 0.84
CA PHE A 305 4.71 -24.41 1.27
C PHE A 305 4.26 -25.19 2.49
N VAL A 306 4.36 -24.58 3.67
CA VAL A 306 4.08 -25.25 4.95
C VAL A 306 2.90 -24.57 5.64
N PRO A 307 1.74 -25.24 5.76
CA PRO A 307 0.56 -24.67 6.41
C PRO A 307 0.84 -24.27 7.85
N LEU A 308 0.48 -23.03 8.20
CA LEU A 308 0.65 -22.50 9.53
C LEU A 308 -0.46 -21.51 9.90
N ASN A 309 -1.04 -21.70 11.07
CA ASN A 309 -1.70 -20.61 11.79
C ASN A 309 -0.70 -20.06 12.81
N PHE A 310 -0.13 -18.90 12.53
CA PHE A 310 0.94 -18.27 13.32
C PHE A 310 0.46 -17.81 14.71
N LEU A 311 -0.85 -17.72 14.96
CA LEU A 311 -1.41 -17.47 16.30
C LEU A 311 -1.38 -18.72 17.17
N GLN A 312 -1.33 -19.92 16.58
CA GLN A 312 -1.46 -21.20 17.30
C GLN A 312 -0.18 -22.01 17.34
N LYS A 313 0.72 -21.80 16.37
CA LYS A 313 1.90 -22.65 16.19
C LYS A 313 3.16 -21.83 15.91
N VAL A 314 4.28 -22.40 16.31
CA VAL A 314 5.62 -21.90 16.04
C VAL A 314 5.97 -22.21 14.56
N PRO A 315 6.54 -21.25 13.80
CA PRO A 315 6.98 -21.49 12.42
C PRO A 315 8.20 -22.45 12.36
N VAL A 316 8.63 -22.75 11.14
CA VAL A 316 9.85 -23.54 10.90
C VAL A 316 11.03 -22.93 11.65
N GLN A 317 11.85 -23.79 12.31
CA GLN A 317 12.89 -23.34 13.21
C GLN A 317 14.21 -23.05 12.48
N GLY A 318 15.04 -22.17 13.07
CA GLY A 318 16.44 -21.97 12.72
C GLY A 318 16.69 -21.27 11.38
N GLN A 319 15.72 -20.57 10.84
CA GLN A 319 15.91 -19.83 9.59
C GLN A 319 16.79 -18.59 9.80
N ASP A 320 17.55 -18.20 8.77
CA ASP A 320 18.39 -17.01 8.83
C ASP A 320 17.55 -15.74 8.93
N VAL A 321 16.44 -15.69 8.17
CA VAL A 321 15.50 -14.56 8.18
C VAL A 321 14.07 -15.05 8.35
N TYR A 322 13.37 -14.47 9.31
CA TYR A 322 11.93 -14.50 9.44
C TYR A 322 11.38 -13.18 8.91
N TYR A 323 10.42 -13.22 8.02
CA TYR A 323 9.86 -12.04 7.37
C TYR A 323 8.36 -11.94 7.61
N LEU A 324 7.91 -10.80 8.12
CA LEU A 324 6.52 -10.44 8.33
C LEU A 324 6.23 -9.17 7.54
N ARG A 325 5.29 -9.22 6.59
CA ARG A 325 4.94 -8.07 5.77
C ARG A 325 3.44 -7.83 5.77
N HIS A 326 3.03 -6.67 6.27
CA HIS A 326 1.61 -6.33 6.39
C HIS A 326 0.84 -7.41 7.18
N ILE A 327 1.40 -7.81 8.32
CA ILE A 327 0.82 -8.84 9.22
C ILE A 327 0.50 -8.22 10.57
N ILE A 328 1.49 -7.60 11.22
CA ILE A 328 1.34 -7.15 12.62
C ILE A 328 0.29 -6.05 12.75
N HIS A 329 0.12 -5.21 11.71
CA HIS A 329 -0.85 -4.14 11.69
C HIS A 329 -2.32 -4.61 11.64
N ASP A 330 -2.58 -5.83 11.18
CA ASP A 330 -3.93 -6.40 11.14
C ASP A 330 -4.42 -6.88 12.51
N TRP A 331 -3.52 -6.96 13.50
CA TRP A 331 -3.78 -7.61 14.78
C TRP A 331 -3.66 -6.63 15.96
N PRO A 332 -4.58 -6.71 16.96
CA PRO A 332 -4.41 -6.04 18.24
C PRO A 332 -3.10 -6.47 18.94
N ASP A 333 -2.66 -5.68 19.94
CA ASP A 333 -1.36 -5.90 20.60
C ASP A 333 -1.22 -7.29 21.26
N ALA A 334 -2.31 -7.85 21.74
CA ALA A 334 -2.30 -9.19 22.36
C ALA A 334 -1.95 -10.27 21.34
N GLU A 335 -2.62 -10.28 20.18
CA GLU A 335 -2.38 -11.22 19.08
C GLU A 335 -1.03 -10.98 18.42
N ALA A 336 -0.68 -9.71 18.17
CA ALA A 336 0.63 -9.33 17.66
C ALA A 336 1.77 -9.86 18.55
N THR A 337 1.62 -9.76 19.88
CA THR A 337 2.57 -10.32 20.85
C THR A 337 2.66 -11.84 20.76
N VAL A 338 1.54 -12.55 20.53
CA VAL A 338 1.54 -14.01 20.32
C VAL A 338 2.32 -14.38 19.07
N ILE A 339 2.07 -13.68 17.97
CA ILE A 339 2.80 -13.91 16.69
C ILE A 339 4.30 -13.74 16.92
N LEU A 340 4.73 -12.61 17.48
CA LEU A 340 6.14 -12.32 17.72
C LEU A 340 6.79 -13.32 18.68
N ARG A 341 6.08 -13.78 19.72
CA ARG A 341 6.55 -14.81 20.64
C ARG A 341 6.77 -16.15 19.94
N ASN A 342 5.85 -16.55 19.06
CA ASN A 342 5.98 -17.77 18.27
C ASN A 342 7.17 -17.69 17.30
N VAL A 343 7.38 -16.54 16.64
CA VAL A 343 8.57 -16.33 15.79
C VAL A 343 9.83 -16.38 16.63
N ARG A 344 9.88 -15.68 17.78
CA ARG A 344 11.05 -15.67 18.67
C ARG A 344 11.42 -17.09 19.13
N GLN A 345 10.45 -17.96 19.38
CA GLN A 345 10.69 -19.36 19.74
C GLN A 345 11.33 -20.17 18.61
N ALA A 346 11.09 -19.81 17.36
CA ALA A 346 11.67 -20.45 16.19
C ALA A 346 13.09 -19.96 15.87
N MET A 347 13.45 -18.76 16.31
CA MET A 347 14.73 -18.12 15.99
C MET A 347 15.92 -18.83 16.64
N ALA A 348 16.99 -19.04 15.87
CA ALA A 348 18.32 -19.39 16.34
C ALA A 348 19.14 -18.12 16.67
N PRO A 349 20.30 -18.22 17.35
CA PRO A 349 21.11 -17.04 17.71
C PRO A 349 21.53 -16.16 16.53
N HIS A 350 21.64 -16.71 15.32
CA HIS A 350 21.99 -15.98 14.11
C HIS A 350 20.76 -15.44 13.35
N SER A 351 19.56 -15.85 13.74
CA SER A 351 18.33 -15.46 13.05
C SER A 351 18.03 -13.97 13.19
N ARG A 352 17.47 -13.42 12.14
CA ARG A 352 17.00 -12.04 12.04
C ARG A 352 15.50 -12.05 11.78
N LEU A 353 14.74 -11.23 12.50
CA LEU A 353 13.35 -10.98 12.20
C LEU A 353 13.22 -9.63 11.52
N LEU A 354 12.63 -9.61 10.33
CA LEU A 354 12.26 -8.39 9.62
C LEU A 354 10.75 -8.20 9.66
N ILE A 355 10.30 -7.13 10.29
CA ILE A 355 8.92 -6.67 10.27
C ILE A 355 8.83 -5.52 9.28
N ARG A 356 8.13 -5.73 8.18
CA ARG A 356 7.95 -4.71 7.15
C ARG A 356 6.53 -4.16 7.21
N GLU A 357 6.41 -2.97 7.77
CA GLU A 357 5.15 -2.27 8.03
C GLU A 357 5.22 -0.82 7.57
N LEU A 358 4.07 -0.17 7.55
CA LEU A 358 3.94 1.27 7.37
C LEU A 358 4.08 1.94 8.75
N ALA A 359 5.29 1.94 9.32
CA ALA A 359 5.48 2.52 10.64
C ALA A 359 5.26 4.05 10.63
N ILE A 360 4.41 4.52 11.53
CA ILE A 360 4.16 5.95 11.73
C ILE A 360 5.34 6.56 12.49
N PHE A 361 6.12 7.38 11.81
CA PHE A 361 7.21 8.13 12.46
C PHE A 361 6.67 9.42 13.07
N ILE A 362 6.43 9.41 14.38
CA ILE A 362 6.08 10.61 15.14
C ILE A 362 7.36 11.32 15.57
N ARG A 363 7.34 12.65 15.57
CA ARG A 363 8.47 13.58 15.85
C ARG A 363 9.30 13.29 17.12
N TYR A 364 8.83 12.40 18.00
CA TYR A 364 9.40 12.18 19.32
C TYR A 364 10.27 10.91 19.47
N THR A 365 10.47 10.15 18.39
CA THR A 365 11.36 8.97 18.43
C THR A 365 12.82 9.44 18.52
N LEU A 366 13.34 9.52 19.76
CA LEU A 366 14.67 10.08 20.08
C LEU A 366 15.83 9.31 19.43
N LEU A 367 15.66 8.04 19.11
CA LEU A 367 16.73 7.16 18.63
C LEU A 367 17.04 7.27 17.12
N PHE A 368 16.11 7.78 16.30
CA PHE A 368 16.24 7.83 14.84
C PHE A 368 15.81 9.17 14.24
N SER A 369 15.85 10.24 15.05
CA SER A 369 15.24 11.55 14.73
C SER A 369 15.77 12.22 13.47
N GLU A 370 17.01 11.94 13.04
CA GLU A 370 17.62 12.63 11.90
C GLU A 370 17.28 11.99 10.55
N VAL A 371 17.03 10.66 10.52
CA VAL A 371 16.85 9.89 9.27
C VAL A 371 15.46 10.05 8.68
N PHE A 372 14.45 10.24 9.53
CA PHE A 372 13.03 10.24 9.13
C PHE A 372 12.32 11.58 9.27
N GLN A 373 13.04 12.67 9.61
CA GLN A 373 12.45 14.00 9.73
C GLN A 373 12.23 14.66 8.37
N ALA A 374 11.03 15.26 8.23
CA ALA A 374 10.77 16.11 7.09
C ALA A 374 11.72 17.31 7.09
N PRO A 375 12.30 17.71 5.95
CA PRO A 375 13.12 18.90 5.86
C PRO A 375 12.29 20.15 6.17
N LYS A 376 12.85 21.05 7.00
CA LYS A 376 12.18 22.32 7.28
C LYS A 376 12.04 23.18 6.01
N PRO A 377 10.92 23.88 5.79
CA PRO A 377 9.82 24.14 6.71
C PRO A 377 8.61 23.21 6.56
N LEU A 378 8.76 22.01 5.98
CA LEU A 378 7.65 21.05 5.88
C LEU A 378 7.05 20.72 7.25
N LEU A 379 5.77 20.32 7.25
CA LEU A 379 5.15 19.66 8.39
C LEU A 379 6.00 18.47 8.82
N PRO A 380 6.15 18.21 10.13
CA PRO A 380 7.05 17.16 10.63
C PRO A 380 6.78 15.76 10.08
N ASN A 381 5.55 15.51 9.65
CA ASN A 381 5.08 14.25 9.07
C ASN A 381 5.07 14.26 7.53
N TYR A 382 5.76 15.19 6.87
CA TYR A 382 5.74 15.41 5.42
C TYR A 382 4.39 15.87 4.83
N GLY A 383 3.32 16.05 5.64
CA GLY A 383 2.01 16.47 5.14
C GLY A 383 1.48 15.53 4.06
N ALA A 384 1.12 16.06 2.87
CA ALA A 384 0.60 15.27 1.76
C ALA A 384 1.57 14.19 1.25
N GLY A 385 2.88 14.39 1.43
CA GLY A 385 3.88 13.39 1.03
C GLY A 385 3.78 12.06 1.79
N ASN A 386 3.19 12.06 2.98
CA ASN A 386 2.90 10.83 3.75
C ASN A 386 1.40 10.53 3.85
N MET A 387 0.56 11.17 3.03
CA MET A 387 -0.90 10.98 3.10
C MET A 387 -1.28 9.50 2.95
N ARG A 388 -0.61 8.76 2.06
CA ARG A 388 -0.86 7.32 1.83
C ARG A 388 -0.71 6.49 3.10
N LEU A 389 0.27 6.81 3.95
CA LEU A 389 0.50 6.15 5.23
C LEU A 389 -0.68 6.35 6.19
N TYR A 390 -1.13 7.59 6.37
CA TYR A 390 -2.27 7.88 7.26
C TYR A 390 -3.61 7.39 6.72
N GLN A 391 -3.76 7.33 5.39
CA GLN A 391 -4.94 6.70 4.77
C GLN A 391 -4.91 5.18 4.94
N SER A 392 -3.74 4.54 4.92
CA SER A 392 -3.59 3.13 5.25
C SER A 392 -3.99 2.85 6.70
N ASP A 393 -3.54 3.66 7.65
CA ASP A 393 -3.92 3.55 9.06
C ASP A 393 -5.44 3.63 9.25
N LEU A 394 -6.10 4.61 8.63
CA LEU A 394 -7.56 4.68 8.64
C LEU A 394 -8.22 3.48 7.95
N SER A 395 -7.60 2.91 6.93
CA SER A 395 -8.10 1.69 6.29
C SER A 395 -8.02 0.48 7.23
N MET A 396 -6.93 0.37 8.03
CA MET A 396 -6.82 -0.66 9.07
C MET A 396 -7.90 -0.51 10.13
N LEU A 397 -8.16 0.71 10.60
CA LEU A 397 -9.27 0.98 11.50
C LEU A 397 -10.63 0.56 10.89
N ILE A 398 -10.89 0.96 9.65
CA ILE A 398 -12.19 0.76 8.98
C ILE A 398 -12.45 -0.72 8.70
N ILE A 399 -11.44 -1.48 8.29
CA ILE A 399 -11.60 -2.87 7.84
C ILE A 399 -11.41 -3.86 8.98
N HIS A 400 -10.40 -3.64 9.83
CA HIS A 400 -9.94 -4.60 10.82
C HIS A 400 -10.12 -4.15 12.26
N ASN A 401 -10.54 -2.89 12.51
CA ASN A 401 -10.49 -2.24 13.83
C ASN A 401 -9.07 -2.28 14.43
N ALA A 402 -8.08 -2.21 13.56
CA ALA A 402 -6.65 -2.31 13.84
C ALA A 402 -5.95 -0.99 13.50
N ARG A 403 -4.61 -0.94 13.50
CA ARG A 403 -3.85 0.29 13.31
C ARG A 403 -2.45 0.07 12.76
N GLU A 404 -1.94 1.05 12.05
CA GLU A 404 -0.50 1.18 11.85
C GLU A 404 0.16 1.64 13.16
N ARG A 405 1.27 1.01 13.54
CA ARG A 405 1.98 1.32 14.79
C ARG A 405 3.11 2.31 14.56
N THR A 406 3.40 3.09 15.58
CA THR A 406 4.64 3.86 15.62
C THR A 406 5.85 2.95 15.76
N LEU A 407 7.03 3.42 15.36
CA LEU A 407 8.27 2.65 15.54
C LEU A 407 8.50 2.26 17.00
N ASP A 408 8.23 3.18 17.94
CA ASP A 408 8.38 2.90 19.38
C ASP A 408 7.43 1.79 19.87
N GLU A 409 6.20 1.76 19.35
CA GLU A 409 5.23 0.69 19.66
C GLU A 409 5.68 -0.67 19.12
N VAL A 410 6.24 -0.71 17.90
CA VAL A 410 6.77 -1.96 17.31
C VAL A 410 8.01 -2.44 18.09
N ILE A 411 8.91 -1.51 18.47
CA ILE A 411 10.07 -1.83 19.32
C ILE A 411 9.60 -2.42 20.65
N LYS A 412 8.63 -1.77 21.31
CA LYS A 412 8.08 -2.25 22.57
C LYS A 412 7.49 -3.66 22.44
N LEU A 413 6.74 -3.96 21.39
CA LEU A 413 6.22 -5.31 21.16
C LEU A 413 7.36 -6.35 21.02
N GLY A 414 8.46 -5.98 20.37
CA GLY A 414 9.66 -6.81 20.27
C GLY A 414 10.30 -7.05 21.63
N ASP A 415 10.54 -5.97 22.39
CA ASP A 415 11.15 -6.03 23.72
C ASP A 415 10.31 -6.89 24.70
N ASP A 416 8.98 -6.76 24.65
CA ASP A 416 8.04 -7.53 25.51
C ASP A 416 8.13 -9.06 25.27
N VAL A 417 8.69 -9.49 24.14
CA VAL A 417 8.89 -10.92 23.84
C VAL A 417 10.37 -11.35 23.86
N GLY A 418 11.31 -10.47 24.22
CA GLY A 418 12.74 -10.77 24.28
C GLY A 418 13.44 -10.72 22.91
N LEU A 419 12.98 -9.83 22.06
CA LEU A 419 13.66 -9.40 20.84
C LEU A 419 14.31 -8.04 21.06
N GLN A 420 15.43 -7.78 20.44
CA GLN A 420 16.13 -6.49 20.48
C GLN A 420 16.20 -5.88 19.10
N LEU A 421 15.87 -4.60 18.99
CA LEU A 421 16.04 -3.83 17.76
C LEU A 421 17.50 -3.89 17.29
N ALA A 422 17.74 -4.31 16.04
CA ALA A 422 19.04 -4.32 15.42
C ALA A 422 19.23 -3.14 14.46
N LYS A 423 18.23 -2.89 13.59
CA LYS A 423 18.31 -1.84 12.58
C LYS A 423 16.92 -1.46 12.07
N VAL A 424 16.78 -0.22 11.60
CA VAL A 424 15.64 0.23 10.79
C VAL A 424 16.13 0.53 9.39
N TRP A 425 15.52 -0.12 8.41
CA TRP A 425 15.81 0.06 6.99
C TRP A 425 14.81 1.06 6.42
N ASP A 426 15.27 2.24 6.01
CA ASP A 426 14.44 3.24 5.33
C ASP A 426 14.20 2.79 3.87
N LEU A 427 12.96 2.49 3.55
CA LEU A 427 12.52 2.04 2.23
C LEU A 427 11.60 3.07 1.53
N GLY A 428 11.65 4.32 1.96
CA GLY A 428 10.86 5.43 1.42
C GLY A 428 9.54 5.60 2.14
N GLU A 429 8.44 5.16 1.56
CA GLU A 429 7.09 5.26 2.18
C GLU A 429 6.86 4.24 3.31
N SER A 430 7.75 3.29 3.46
CA SER A 430 7.71 2.23 4.47
C SER A 430 9.08 2.00 5.05
N CYS A 431 9.17 1.17 6.07
CA CYS A 431 10.43 0.68 6.62
C CYS A 431 10.40 -0.83 6.81
N ALA A 432 11.58 -1.42 6.97
CA ALA A 432 11.72 -2.74 7.55
C ALA A 432 12.46 -2.60 8.89
N ILE A 433 11.86 -3.14 9.94
CA ILE A 433 12.37 -3.09 11.30
C ILE A 433 13.01 -4.45 11.58
N GLU A 434 14.30 -4.45 11.79
CA GLU A 434 15.10 -5.66 12.02
C GLU A 434 15.31 -5.88 13.50
N PHE A 435 14.95 -7.09 13.96
CA PHE A 435 15.20 -7.57 15.32
C PHE A 435 16.13 -8.79 15.32
N LYS A 436 16.79 -8.99 16.43
CA LYS A 436 17.55 -10.20 16.82
C LYS A 436 17.11 -10.67 18.20
N LEU A 437 17.54 -11.85 18.61
CA LEU A 437 17.35 -12.31 20.00
C LEU A 437 18.09 -11.36 20.96
N ALA A 438 17.43 -11.00 22.08
CA ALA A 438 18.00 -10.17 23.14
C ALA A 438 19.04 -10.94 23.95
#